data_78bc2c9f89b38293b0a160632cb591eb
#
_entry.id   78bc2c9f89b38293b0a160632cb591eb
#
_cell.length_a   1.000
_cell.length_b   1.000
_cell.length_c   1.000
_cell.angle_alpha   90.00
_cell.angle_beta   90.00
_cell.angle_gamma   90.00
#
_symmetry.space_group_name_H-M   'P 1'
#
loop_
_entity.id
_entity.type
_entity.pdbx_description
1 polymer ?
#
loop_
_entity_poly.entity_id
_entity_poly.type
_entity_poly.pdbx_seq_one_letter_code
_entity_poly.pdbx_strand_id
1 'polypeptide(L)'
;MQNNHPELFVISAPSGAGKSTLIKKFLSSNNNFELSVSATTRPPRDGEVDGVHYQFISDDKFKSLEDEGAFIEFAQVHNHRYGTLKSFIDKKFVQGKSIILDIDVQGFMQIKNSNILNSSIFILPPSFKELKKRLEDRKSDTNSAINKRMANAREEVQYYGEYDFVIVNDDVEEAIKTFENIIFTKNHSLNKNLIEKILQDMLSY
;
A
#
# COMPACT_ATOMS: atom_id res chain seq x y z
N MET A 1 -7.75 -22.77 15.62
CA MET A 1 -7.36 -21.76 16.63
C MET A 1 -6.75 -20.60 15.86
N GLN A 2 -7.43 -19.47 15.79
CA GLN A 2 -6.85 -18.27 15.16
C GLN A 2 -5.66 -17.85 16.02
N ASN A 3 -4.51 -17.67 15.38
CA ASN A 3 -3.35 -17.08 16.03
C ASN A 3 -3.74 -15.67 16.49
N ASN A 4 -3.83 -15.48 17.81
CA ASN A 4 -4.29 -14.22 18.42
C ASN A 4 -3.16 -13.17 18.52
N HIS A 5 -2.08 -13.33 17.78
CA HIS A 5 -0.98 -12.35 17.78
C HIS A 5 -1.22 -11.31 16.68
N PRO A 6 -1.06 -10.02 17.00
CA PRO A 6 -1.09 -8.96 15.99
C PRO A 6 -0.07 -9.20 14.88
N GLU A 7 -0.45 -8.92 13.65
CA GLU A 7 0.38 -9.11 12.47
C GLU A 7 0.52 -7.82 11.66
N LEU A 8 1.62 -7.73 10.91
CA LEU A 8 1.91 -6.65 9.98
C LEU A 8 1.60 -7.11 8.56
N PHE A 9 0.79 -6.33 7.84
CA PHE A 9 0.48 -6.54 6.44
C PHE A 9 0.96 -5.35 5.62
N VAL A 10 1.74 -5.62 4.59
CA VAL A 10 2.24 -4.61 3.66
C VAL A 10 1.45 -4.71 2.37
N ILE A 11 0.82 -3.62 1.96
CA ILE A 11 0.00 -3.59 0.76
C ILE A 11 0.50 -2.50 -0.18
N SER A 12 0.87 -2.90 -1.38
CA SER A 12 1.28 -1.99 -2.43
C SER A 12 0.48 -2.21 -3.71
N ALA A 13 0.42 -1.19 -4.52
CA ALA A 13 -0.27 -1.22 -5.79
C ALA A 13 0.14 -0.03 -6.66
N PRO A 14 0.07 -0.14 -7.97
CA PRO A 14 0.13 1.01 -8.85
C PRO A 14 -1.00 1.99 -8.54
N SER A 15 -0.68 3.29 -8.70
CA SER A 15 -1.69 4.34 -8.50
C SER A 15 -2.90 4.11 -9.42
N GLY A 16 -4.09 3.98 -8.85
CA GLY A 16 -5.32 3.69 -9.61
C GLY A 16 -5.75 2.21 -9.61
N ALA A 17 -4.95 1.29 -9.08
CA ALA A 17 -5.31 -0.13 -9.00
C ALA A 17 -6.43 -0.46 -7.99
N GLY A 18 -6.84 0.50 -7.15
CA GLY A 18 -7.96 0.34 -6.21
C GLY A 18 -7.57 -0.06 -4.79
N LYS A 19 -6.29 0.01 -4.42
CA LYS A 19 -5.75 -0.33 -3.09
C LYS A 19 -6.56 0.29 -1.95
N SER A 20 -6.71 1.60 -1.93
CA SER A 20 -7.41 2.31 -0.84
C SER A 20 -8.88 1.93 -0.71
N THR A 21 -9.53 1.56 -1.81
CA THR A 21 -10.93 1.07 -1.80
C THR A 21 -11.02 -0.29 -1.11
N LEU A 22 -10.14 -1.22 -1.44
CA LEU A 22 -10.09 -2.55 -0.82
C LEU A 22 -9.75 -2.45 0.67
N ILE A 23 -8.73 -1.65 1.03
CA ILE A 23 -8.35 -1.44 2.44
C ILE A 23 -9.51 -0.84 3.25
N LYS A 24 -10.16 0.21 2.75
CA LYS A 24 -11.30 0.82 3.43
C LYS A 24 -12.45 -0.16 3.63
N LYS A 25 -12.78 -0.95 2.59
CA LYS A 25 -13.85 -1.93 2.65
C LYS A 25 -13.52 -3.02 3.68
N PHE A 26 -12.29 -3.53 3.67
CA PHE A 26 -11.83 -4.51 4.67
C PHE A 26 -11.92 -3.96 6.10
N LEU A 27 -11.38 -2.77 6.34
CA LEU A 27 -11.35 -2.16 7.68
C LEU A 27 -12.74 -1.84 8.21
N SER A 28 -13.72 -1.56 7.35
CA SER A 28 -15.10 -1.29 7.79
C SER A 28 -15.78 -2.48 8.46
N SER A 29 -15.31 -3.69 8.21
CA SER A 29 -15.86 -4.94 8.76
C SER A 29 -14.92 -5.65 9.75
N ASN A 30 -13.69 -5.14 9.92
CA ASN A 30 -12.64 -5.85 10.64
C ASN A 30 -11.96 -4.95 11.70
N ASN A 31 -12.64 -4.76 12.84
CA ASN A 31 -12.21 -3.84 13.91
C ASN A 31 -10.87 -4.20 14.58
N ASN A 32 -10.34 -5.41 14.38
CA ASN A 32 -9.04 -5.84 14.93
C ASN A 32 -7.85 -5.39 14.05
N PHE A 33 -8.13 -4.71 12.93
CA PHE A 33 -7.14 -4.18 12.02
C PHE A 33 -7.19 -2.66 12.01
N GLU A 34 -6.03 -2.03 11.85
CA GLU A 34 -5.93 -0.59 11.66
C GLU A 34 -4.97 -0.25 10.51
N LEU A 35 -5.25 0.86 9.83
CA LEU A 35 -4.33 1.43 8.85
C LEU A 35 -3.22 2.18 9.58
N SER A 36 -1.98 2.05 9.11
CA SER A 36 -0.88 2.86 9.64
C SER A 36 -1.11 4.34 9.34
N VAL A 37 -0.75 5.18 10.31
CA VAL A 37 -0.71 6.63 10.14
C VAL A 37 0.74 7.03 9.92
N SER A 38 1.11 7.24 8.65
CA SER A 38 2.48 7.64 8.28
C SER A 38 2.76 9.09 8.68
N ALA A 39 4.00 9.37 9.06
CA ALA A 39 4.50 10.73 9.16
C ALA A 39 4.81 11.29 7.76
N THR A 40 4.59 12.58 7.57
CA THR A 40 4.91 13.24 6.29
C THR A 40 5.35 14.69 6.49
N THR A 41 6.26 15.16 5.63
CA THR A 41 6.67 16.57 5.56
C THR A 41 5.78 17.39 4.62
N ARG A 42 4.80 16.76 3.97
CA ARG A 42 3.81 17.45 3.15
C ARG A 42 2.84 18.22 4.07
N PRO A 43 2.51 19.47 3.74
CA PRO A 43 1.45 20.18 4.47
C PRO A 43 0.10 19.46 4.29
N PRO A 44 -0.80 19.53 5.28
CA PRO A 44 -2.14 18.96 5.18
C PRO A 44 -2.93 19.59 4.03
N ARG A 45 -3.76 18.79 3.38
CA ARG A 45 -4.75 19.25 2.40
C ARG A 45 -6.06 19.55 3.10
N ASP A 46 -6.97 20.24 2.39
CA ASP A 46 -8.31 20.51 2.92
C ASP A 46 -9.00 19.19 3.32
N GLY A 47 -9.51 19.14 4.54
CA GLY A 47 -10.18 17.98 5.13
C GLY A 47 -9.24 16.91 5.72
N GLU A 48 -7.93 17.05 5.61
CA GLU A 48 -6.99 16.16 6.32
C GLU A 48 -6.81 16.59 7.78
N VAL A 49 -6.76 15.60 8.67
CA VAL A 49 -6.64 15.80 10.13
C VAL A 49 -5.34 15.15 10.59
N ASP A 50 -4.55 15.92 11.34
CA ASP A 50 -3.30 15.43 11.94
C ASP A 50 -3.55 14.26 12.90
N GLY A 51 -2.68 13.26 12.85
CA GLY A 51 -2.80 12.05 13.65
C GLY A 51 -3.89 11.06 13.20
N VAL A 52 -4.69 11.42 12.18
CA VAL A 52 -5.75 10.57 11.60
C VAL A 52 -5.38 10.14 10.20
N HIS A 53 -5.08 11.08 9.31
CA HIS A 53 -4.71 10.79 7.92
C HIS A 53 -3.20 10.63 7.78
N TYR A 54 -2.46 11.54 8.41
CA TYR A 54 -1.00 11.55 8.53
C TYR A 54 -0.60 12.20 9.85
N GLN A 55 0.63 11.98 10.29
CA GLN A 55 1.32 12.84 11.24
C GLN A 55 2.08 13.89 10.44
N PHE A 56 1.59 15.12 10.41
CA PHE A 56 2.23 16.20 9.66
C PHE A 56 3.36 16.80 10.49
N ILE A 57 4.61 16.61 10.06
CA ILE A 57 5.80 17.04 10.78
C ILE A 57 6.70 17.90 9.89
N SER A 58 7.57 18.71 10.51
CA SER A 58 8.57 19.47 9.78
C SER A 58 9.67 18.58 9.19
N ASP A 59 10.39 19.10 8.19
CA ASP A 59 11.54 18.41 7.60
C ASP A 59 12.62 18.14 8.64
N ASP A 60 12.89 19.09 9.56
CA ASP A 60 13.87 18.92 10.65
C ASP A 60 13.46 17.78 11.60
N LYS A 61 12.17 17.71 11.97
CA LYS A 61 11.66 16.63 12.82
C LYS A 61 11.73 15.28 12.11
N PHE A 62 11.41 15.24 10.81
CA PHE A 62 11.54 14.02 10.02
C PHE A 62 13.00 13.55 9.98
N LYS A 63 13.94 14.47 9.75
CA LYS A 63 15.37 14.18 9.72
C LYS A 63 15.86 13.66 11.06
N SER A 64 15.46 14.27 12.18
CA SER A 64 15.80 13.77 13.52
C SER A 64 15.34 12.33 13.72
N LEU A 65 14.08 12.01 13.35
CA LEU A 65 13.52 10.65 13.46
C LEU A 65 14.21 9.65 12.54
N GLU A 66 14.65 10.09 11.36
CA GLU A 66 15.45 9.28 10.43
C GLU A 66 16.81 8.94 11.05
N ASP A 67 17.51 9.93 11.58
CA ASP A 67 18.84 9.77 12.22
C ASP A 67 18.77 8.88 13.49
N GLU A 68 17.64 8.92 14.21
CA GLU A 68 17.34 8.04 15.35
C GLU A 68 16.94 6.60 14.92
N GLY A 69 16.79 6.33 13.63
CA GLY A 69 16.30 5.05 13.11
C GLY A 69 14.87 4.69 13.55
N ALA A 70 14.03 5.72 13.78
CA ALA A 70 12.68 5.57 14.32
C ALA A 70 11.66 5.03 13.30
N PHE A 71 12.00 5.06 12.00
CA PHE A 71 11.11 4.56 10.95
C PHE A 71 11.30 3.06 10.68
N ILE A 72 10.20 2.37 10.36
CA ILE A 72 10.22 1.01 9.81
C ILE A 72 10.56 1.04 8.31
N GLU A 73 10.05 2.05 7.62
CA GLU A 73 10.34 2.42 6.25
C GLU A 73 10.14 3.92 6.08
N PHE A 74 10.80 4.48 5.10
CA PHE A 74 10.53 5.85 4.64
C PHE A 74 10.92 6.03 3.17
N ALA A 75 10.25 6.93 2.48
CA ALA A 75 10.51 7.24 1.09
C ALA A 75 10.32 8.72 0.79
N GLN A 76 11.01 9.20 -0.24
CA GLN A 76 10.73 10.51 -0.82
C GLN A 76 9.80 10.33 -2.00
N VAL A 77 8.59 10.86 -1.88
CA VAL A 77 7.59 10.85 -2.94
C VAL A 77 7.39 12.28 -3.42
N HIS A 78 7.77 12.54 -4.66
CA HIS A 78 7.88 13.90 -5.22
C HIS A 78 8.83 14.76 -4.37
N ASN A 79 8.32 15.84 -3.77
CA ASN A 79 9.12 16.79 -2.98
C ASN A 79 8.94 16.62 -1.47
N HIS A 80 8.25 15.56 -1.02
CA HIS A 80 7.92 15.35 0.38
C HIS A 80 8.37 13.97 0.84
N ARG A 81 8.68 13.86 2.13
CA ARG A 81 9.05 12.60 2.77
C ARG A 81 7.83 11.99 3.45
N TYR A 82 7.79 10.67 3.42
CA TYR A 82 6.77 9.86 4.08
C TYR A 82 7.48 8.73 4.80
N GLY A 83 6.96 8.29 5.93
CA GLY A 83 7.54 7.16 6.64
C GLY A 83 6.65 6.66 7.76
N THR A 84 6.75 5.38 8.07
CA THR A 84 5.98 4.75 9.13
C THR A 84 6.83 4.57 10.38
N LEU A 85 6.36 5.12 11.50
CA LEU A 85 7.07 5.04 12.78
C LEU A 85 6.94 3.65 13.41
N LYS A 86 8.06 3.08 13.88
CA LYS A 86 8.09 1.83 14.66
C LYS A 86 7.21 1.92 15.90
N SER A 87 7.29 3.05 16.61
CA SER A 87 6.51 3.30 17.83
C SER A 87 4.99 3.25 17.62
N PHE A 88 4.50 3.60 16.42
CA PHE A 88 3.08 3.46 16.09
C PHE A 88 2.68 1.98 16.05
N ILE A 89 3.48 1.15 15.35
CA ILE A 89 3.21 -0.29 15.22
C ILE A 89 3.26 -0.97 16.57
N ASP A 90 4.32 -0.73 17.36
CA ASP A 90 4.49 -1.31 18.69
C ASP A 90 3.31 -0.97 19.61
N LYS A 91 2.88 0.30 19.62
CA LYS A 91 1.72 0.74 20.39
C LYS A 91 0.45 -0.01 20.00
N LYS A 92 0.23 -0.24 18.70
CA LYS A 92 -0.97 -0.93 18.21
C LYS A 92 -0.89 -2.43 18.47
N PHE A 93 0.28 -3.03 18.36
CA PHE A 93 0.49 -4.43 18.70
C PHE A 93 0.21 -4.72 20.18
N VAL A 94 0.64 -3.83 21.08
CA VAL A 94 0.28 -3.93 22.52
C VAL A 94 -1.24 -3.85 22.75
N GLN A 95 -1.97 -3.14 21.86
CA GLN A 95 -3.44 -3.08 21.89
C GLN A 95 -4.13 -4.29 21.22
N GLY A 96 -3.37 -5.28 20.75
CA GLY A 96 -3.89 -6.45 20.05
C GLY A 96 -4.39 -6.18 18.64
N LYS A 97 -3.95 -5.06 18.01
CA LYS A 97 -4.35 -4.68 16.65
C LYS A 97 -3.33 -5.11 15.62
N SER A 98 -3.77 -5.80 14.58
CA SER A 98 -2.98 -5.99 13.37
C SER A 98 -2.94 -4.71 12.53
N ILE A 99 -1.81 -4.47 11.84
CA ILE A 99 -1.58 -3.21 11.12
C ILE A 99 -1.45 -3.47 9.63
N ILE A 100 -2.13 -2.64 8.85
CA ILE A 100 -1.98 -2.56 7.40
C ILE A 100 -1.13 -1.33 7.07
N LEU A 101 -0.01 -1.57 6.38
CA LEU A 101 0.81 -0.52 5.77
C LEU A 101 0.35 -0.30 4.33
N ASP A 102 -0.15 0.90 4.03
CA ASP A 102 -0.45 1.37 2.67
C ASP A 102 0.76 2.15 2.16
N ILE A 103 1.73 1.45 1.57
CA ILE A 103 3.02 2.01 1.14
C ILE A 103 3.32 1.68 -0.32
N ASP A 104 4.29 2.38 -0.89
CA ASP A 104 4.80 2.11 -2.24
C ASP A 104 5.82 0.96 -2.24
N VAL A 105 6.31 0.60 -3.43
CA VAL A 105 7.30 -0.47 -3.60
C VAL A 105 8.64 -0.15 -2.95
N GLN A 106 9.02 1.13 -2.85
CA GLN A 106 10.28 1.53 -2.22
C GLN A 106 10.24 1.26 -0.71
N GLY A 107 9.14 1.65 -0.04
CA GLY A 107 8.92 1.37 1.37
C GLY A 107 8.84 -0.13 1.64
N PHE A 108 8.13 -0.88 0.78
CA PHE A 108 8.07 -2.34 0.90
C PHE A 108 9.45 -3.01 0.82
N MET A 109 10.30 -2.61 -0.13
CA MET A 109 11.64 -3.20 -0.27
C MET A 109 12.53 -2.95 0.95
N GLN A 110 12.36 -1.83 1.66
CA GLN A 110 13.05 -1.57 2.92
C GLN A 110 12.60 -2.56 4.00
N ILE A 111 11.28 -2.78 4.14
CA ILE A 111 10.73 -3.73 5.13
C ILE A 111 11.20 -5.16 4.80
N LYS A 112 11.13 -5.57 3.54
CA LYS A 112 11.58 -6.88 3.08
C LYS A 112 13.05 -7.13 3.45
N ASN A 113 13.91 -6.13 3.27
CA ASN A 113 15.34 -6.23 3.57
C ASN A 113 15.67 -6.14 5.07
N SER A 114 14.73 -5.71 5.91
CA SER A 114 14.93 -5.51 7.35
C SER A 114 14.61 -6.74 8.20
N ASN A 115 14.24 -7.87 7.60
CA ASN A 115 13.80 -9.09 8.28
C ASN A 115 12.61 -8.92 9.26
N ILE A 116 11.82 -7.87 9.08
CA ILE A 116 10.60 -7.67 9.85
C ILE A 116 9.53 -8.61 9.32
N LEU A 117 8.99 -9.47 10.22
CA LEU A 117 7.94 -10.40 9.85
C LEU A 117 6.68 -9.65 9.41
N ASN A 118 6.27 -9.91 8.19
CA ASN A 118 5.06 -9.35 7.60
C ASN A 118 4.46 -10.33 6.58
N SER A 119 3.25 -10.02 6.13
CA SER A 119 2.66 -10.62 4.92
C SER A 119 2.47 -9.52 3.91
N SER A 120 2.95 -9.73 2.70
CA SER A 120 2.96 -8.70 1.66
C SER A 120 1.99 -9.04 0.52
N ILE A 121 1.21 -8.04 0.10
CA ILE A 121 0.17 -8.17 -0.93
C ILE A 121 0.37 -7.10 -1.98
N PHE A 122 0.49 -7.50 -3.24
CA PHE A 122 0.50 -6.59 -4.37
C PHE A 122 -0.85 -6.61 -5.09
N ILE A 123 -1.45 -5.43 -5.32
CA ILE A 123 -2.73 -5.33 -6.01
C ILE A 123 -2.49 -4.85 -7.44
N LEU A 124 -2.88 -5.67 -8.42
CA LEU A 124 -2.82 -5.37 -9.84
C LEU A 124 -4.17 -4.88 -10.37
N PRO A 125 -4.20 -3.91 -11.29
CA PRO A 125 -5.37 -3.66 -12.11
C PRO A 125 -5.55 -4.81 -13.13
N PRO A 126 -6.74 -5.01 -13.72
CA PRO A 126 -6.97 -6.09 -14.69
C PRO A 126 -6.29 -5.84 -16.04
N SER A 127 -5.99 -4.57 -16.38
CA SER A 127 -5.28 -4.17 -17.60
C SER A 127 -4.74 -2.75 -17.51
N PHE A 128 -3.82 -2.43 -18.41
CA PHE A 128 -3.29 -1.06 -18.57
C PHE A 128 -4.38 -0.07 -19.00
N LYS A 129 -5.28 -0.50 -19.89
CA LYS A 129 -6.43 0.29 -20.35
C LYS A 129 -7.38 0.64 -19.20
N GLU A 130 -7.70 -0.33 -18.36
CA GLU A 130 -8.59 -0.10 -17.20
C GLU A 130 -7.90 0.81 -16.16
N LEU A 131 -6.60 0.63 -15.93
CA LEU A 131 -5.84 1.53 -15.06
C LEU A 131 -5.91 2.98 -15.53
N LYS A 132 -5.68 3.21 -16.83
CA LYS A 132 -5.75 4.55 -17.43
C LYS A 132 -7.14 5.16 -17.24
N LYS A 133 -8.19 4.40 -17.55
CA LYS A 133 -9.57 4.83 -17.36
C LYS A 133 -9.86 5.22 -15.91
N ARG A 134 -9.44 4.41 -14.93
CA ARG A 134 -9.62 4.71 -13.49
C ARG A 134 -8.89 5.99 -13.06
N LEU A 135 -7.74 6.30 -13.66
CA LEU A 135 -7.03 7.56 -13.42
C LEU A 135 -7.76 8.76 -14.04
N GLU A 136 -8.28 8.61 -15.26
CA GLU A 136 -9.06 9.65 -15.97
C GLU A 136 -10.38 9.98 -15.24
N ASP A 137 -11.10 8.95 -14.77
CA ASP A 137 -12.39 9.09 -14.09
C ASP A 137 -12.33 9.89 -12.78
N ARG A 138 -11.15 10.00 -12.15
CA ARG A 138 -10.97 10.81 -10.92
C ARG A 138 -11.14 12.31 -11.13
N LYS A 139 -11.09 12.80 -12.39
CA LYS A 139 -11.26 14.23 -12.79
C LYS A 139 -10.40 15.24 -12.03
N SER A 140 -9.45 14.79 -11.23
CA SER A 140 -8.57 15.62 -10.41
C SER A 140 -7.21 15.87 -11.07
N ASP A 141 -6.87 15.11 -12.11
CA ASP A 141 -5.54 15.08 -12.68
C ASP A 141 -5.50 15.66 -14.11
N THR A 142 -4.42 16.36 -14.41
CA THR A 142 -4.12 16.77 -15.79
C THR A 142 -3.62 15.57 -16.61
N ASN A 143 -3.71 15.64 -17.94
CA ASN A 143 -3.17 14.60 -18.83
C ASN A 143 -1.68 14.31 -18.56
N SER A 144 -0.89 15.33 -18.23
CA SER A 144 0.53 15.17 -17.86
C SER A 144 0.69 14.36 -16.57
N ALA A 145 -0.14 14.61 -15.56
CA ALA A 145 -0.13 13.86 -14.31
C ALA A 145 -0.54 12.38 -14.52
N ILE A 146 -1.56 12.14 -15.36
CA ILE A 146 -1.98 10.79 -15.75
C ILE A 146 -0.84 10.03 -16.44
N ASN A 147 -0.19 10.65 -17.43
CA ASN A 147 0.93 10.02 -18.13
C ASN A 147 2.09 9.68 -17.19
N LYS A 148 2.41 10.55 -16.24
CA LYS A 148 3.43 10.28 -15.21
C LYS A 148 3.04 9.10 -14.32
N ARG A 149 1.76 9.04 -13.88
CA ARG A 149 1.26 7.91 -13.07
C ARG A 149 1.27 6.59 -13.84
N MET A 150 0.96 6.63 -15.14
CA MET A 150 1.04 5.45 -16.01
C MET A 150 2.48 4.95 -16.18
N ALA A 151 3.44 5.87 -16.32
CA ALA A 151 4.86 5.52 -16.35
C ALA A 151 5.32 4.88 -15.02
N ASN A 152 4.99 5.50 -13.88
CA ASN A 152 5.30 4.95 -12.56
C ASN A 152 4.66 3.56 -12.37
N ALA A 153 3.41 3.37 -12.82
CA ALA A 153 2.74 2.08 -12.71
C ALA A 153 3.50 0.96 -13.44
N ARG A 154 4.12 1.25 -14.58
CA ARG A 154 4.97 0.27 -15.29
C ARG A 154 6.22 -0.12 -14.50
N GLU A 155 6.81 0.83 -13.80
CA GLU A 155 7.95 0.55 -12.92
C GLU A 155 7.51 -0.27 -11.71
N GLU A 156 6.41 0.14 -11.06
CA GLU A 156 5.90 -0.50 -9.85
C GLU A 156 5.46 -1.96 -10.08
N VAL A 157 4.84 -2.27 -11.21
CA VAL A 157 4.36 -3.64 -11.49
C VAL A 157 5.50 -4.65 -11.65
N GLN A 158 6.72 -4.22 -11.97
CA GLN A 158 7.86 -5.12 -12.08
C GLN A 158 8.23 -5.77 -10.74
N TYR A 159 7.81 -5.18 -9.61
CA TYR A 159 8.06 -5.69 -8.27
C TYR A 159 7.01 -6.69 -7.77
N TYR A 160 5.98 -7.04 -8.55
CA TYR A 160 4.92 -7.93 -8.10
C TYR A 160 5.43 -9.26 -7.56
N GLY A 161 6.49 -9.80 -8.17
CA GLY A 161 7.11 -11.08 -7.80
C GLY A 161 7.88 -11.06 -6.47
N GLU A 162 8.07 -9.87 -5.89
CA GLU A 162 8.72 -9.70 -4.59
C GLU A 162 7.74 -9.87 -3.42
N TYR A 163 6.43 -9.87 -3.69
CA TYR A 163 5.37 -9.99 -2.70
C TYR A 163 4.93 -11.44 -2.50
N ASP A 164 4.47 -11.76 -1.29
CA ASP A 164 3.97 -13.10 -0.97
C ASP A 164 2.67 -13.44 -1.71
N PHE A 165 1.83 -12.42 -1.93
CA PHE A 165 0.52 -12.56 -2.57
C PHE A 165 0.27 -11.47 -3.61
N VAL A 166 -0.49 -11.84 -4.65
CA VAL A 166 -0.93 -10.90 -5.69
C VAL A 166 -2.43 -11.01 -5.87
N ILE A 167 -3.12 -9.88 -5.91
CA ILE A 167 -4.57 -9.79 -6.16
C ILE A 167 -4.79 -9.01 -7.46
N VAL A 168 -5.58 -9.55 -8.38
CA VAL A 168 -6.08 -8.80 -9.53
C VAL A 168 -7.41 -8.15 -9.13
N ASN A 169 -7.46 -6.82 -9.11
CA ASN A 169 -8.64 -6.04 -8.76
C ASN A 169 -9.43 -5.68 -10.03
N ASP A 170 -10.11 -6.67 -10.59
CA ASP A 170 -11.06 -6.50 -11.70
C ASP A 170 -12.47 -6.20 -11.16
N ASP A 171 -13.02 -7.11 -10.38
CA ASP A 171 -14.23 -6.91 -9.60
C ASP A 171 -13.91 -6.68 -8.14
N VAL A 172 -14.46 -5.61 -7.56
CA VAL A 172 -14.14 -5.20 -6.18
C VAL A 172 -14.65 -6.22 -5.16
N GLU A 173 -15.81 -6.85 -5.41
CA GLU A 173 -16.40 -7.82 -4.48
C GLU A 173 -15.59 -9.13 -4.44
N GLU A 174 -15.09 -9.57 -5.57
CA GLU A 174 -14.22 -10.74 -5.65
C GLU A 174 -12.82 -10.43 -5.11
N ALA A 175 -12.30 -9.23 -5.39
CA ALA A 175 -11.01 -8.80 -4.85
C ALA A 175 -11.01 -8.69 -3.33
N ILE A 176 -12.12 -8.22 -2.70
CA ILE A 176 -12.22 -8.16 -1.24
C ILE A 176 -12.28 -9.56 -0.61
N LYS A 177 -13.00 -10.50 -1.20
CA LYS A 177 -13.03 -11.89 -0.74
C LYS A 177 -11.64 -12.53 -0.78
N THR A 178 -10.90 -12.28 -1.87
CA THR A 178 -9.53 -12.75 -2.02
C THR A 178 -8.62 -12.10 -0.98
N PHE A 179 -8.76 -10.81 -0.74
CA PHE A 179 -8.00 -10.06 0.25
C PHE A 179 -8.24 -10.61 1.67
N GLU A 180 -9.50 -10.83 2.04
CA GLU A 180 -9.88 -11.43 3.32
C GLU A 180 -9.32 -12.85 3.48
N ASN A 181 -9.42 -13.67 2.43
CA ASN A 181 -8.86 -15.02 2.45
C ASN A 181 -7.35 -15.00 2.70
N ILE A 182 -6.60 -14.14 2.02
CA ILE A 182 -5.16 -13.99 2.23
C ILE A 182 -4.86 -13.56 3.68
N ILE A 183 -5.56 -12.54 4.18
CA ILE A 183 -5.34 -12.02 5.54
C ILE A 183 -5.56 -13.09 6.60
N PHE A 184 -6.66 -13.85 6.50
CA PHE A 184 -7.05 -14.79 7.54
C PHE A 184 -6.44 -16.18 7.40
N THR A 185 -6.12 -16.62 6.18
CA THR A 185 -5.67 -18.00 5.95
C THR A 185 -4.25 -18.12 5.43
N LYS A 186 -3.66 -17.01 4.98
CA LYS A 186 -2.37 -16.99 4.27
C LYS A 186 -2.36 -17.93 3.06
N ASN A 187 -3.51 -18.13 2.45
CA ASN A 187 -3.68 -19.03 1.31
C ASN A 187 -4.31 -18.29 0.13
N HIS A 188 -3.62 -18.32 -0.99
CA HIS A 188 -4.13 -17.82 -2.26
C HIS A 188 -3.41 -18.50 -3.41
N SER A 189 -4.16 -19.09 -4.31
CA SER A 189 -3.62 -19.66 -5.54
C SER A 189 -3.50 -18.56 -6.60
N LEU A 190 -2.26 -18.26 -6.99
CA LEU A 190 -1.98 -17.31 -8.06
C LEU A 190 -2.38 -17.91 -9.42
N ASN A 191 -3.22 -17.20 -10.16
CA ASN A 191 -3.40 -17.48 -11.59
C ASN A 191 -2.22 -16.85 -12.37
N LYS A 192 -1.11 -17.59 -12.46
CA LYS A 192 0.11 -17.12 -13.12
C LYS A 192 -0.12 -16.65 -14.55
N ASN A 193 -0.91 -17.39 -15.33
CA ASN A 193 -1.19 -17.04 -16.73
C ASN A 193 -1.93 -15.70 -16.83
N LEU A 194 -2.87 -15.42 -15.93
CA LEU A 194 -3.58 -14.14 -15.91
C LEU A 194 -2.63 -12.99 -15.55
N ILE A 195 -1.79 -13.20 -14.54
CA ILE A 195 -0.82 -12.19 -14.11
C ILE A 195 0.19 -11.88 -15.22
N GLU A 196 0.77 -12.89 -15.86
CA GLU A 196 1.69 -12.73 -16.99
C GLU A 196 1.05 -11.96 -18.15
N LYS A 197 -0.22 -12.25 -18.47
CA LYS A 197 -0.96 -11.52 -19.50
C LYS A 197 -1.14 -10.03 -19.13
N ILE A 198 -1.49 -9.73 -17.88
CA ILE A 198 -1.63 -8.35 -17.40
C ILE A 198 -0.30 -7.62 -17.46
N LEU A 199 0.79 -8.27 -17.04
CA LEU A 199 2.13 -7.68 -17.09
C LEU A 199 2.59 -7.39 -18.51
N GLN A 200 2.37 -8.34 -19.44
CA GLN A 200 2.66 -8.12 -20.86
C GLN A 200 1.86 -6.93 -21.41
N ASP A 201 0.57 -6.82 -21.09
CA ASP A 201 -0.25 -5.67 -21.46
C ASP A 201 0.31 -4.37 -20.88
N MET A 202 0.68 -4.35 -19.59
CA MET A 202 1.18 -3.15 -18.93
C MET A 202 2.58 -2.71 -19.39
N LEU A 203 3.43 -3.64 -19.81
CA LEU A 203 4.81 -3.37 -20.22
C LEU A 203 4.94 -3.13 -21.75
N SER A 204 3.92 -3.47 -22.55
CA SER A 204 3.95 -3.32 -24.01
C SER A 204 3.55 -1.93 -24.51
N TYR A 205 3.04 -1.06 -23.67
CA TYR A 205 2.69 0.34 -23.95
C TYR A 205 3.79 1.28 -23.46
#